data_fdb2d18c6d68facd3a1c75a8af1dad16
#
_entry.id   fdb2d18c6d68facd3a1c75a8af1dad16
#
_cell.length_a   1.000
_cell.length_b   1.000
_cell.length_c   1.000
_cell.angle_alpha   90.00
_cell.angle_beta   90.00
_cell.angle_gamma   90.00
#
_symmetry.space_group_name_H-M   'P 1'
#
loop_
_entity.id
_entity.type
_entity.pdbx_description
1 polymer ?
#
loop_
_entity_poly.entity_id
_entity_poly.type
_entity_poly.pdbx_seq_one_letter_code
_entity_poly.pdbx_strand_id
1 'polypeptide(L)'
;IDISNDIELSEEQISAVNTALKMPISIITGGPGAGKTTLVQRLVSIAKQLKLIIRLCAPTGKAAKRLAETPEIKVLKPSTIHLHLAYNAVKKDKFDFMIVDEASMIDVDLLLELLSIIPEGASIVLIGDKDQLPPVASGQPFKDLIESEKIEVSRLTGNFRQDQFSKTVKAARSIITGQMP
;
A
#
# COMPACT_ATOMS: atom_id res chain seq x y z
N ILE A 1 4.38 -18.25 -12.91
CA ILE A 1 3.28 -17.25 -13.04
C ILE A 1 3.78 -16.26 -14.08
N ASP A 2 3.10 -16.17 -15.21
CA ASP A 2 3.47 -15.24 -16.29
C ASP A 2 3.08 -13.81 -15.85
N ILE A 3 4.08 -13.01 -15.48
CA ILE A 3 3.93 -11.64 -14.99
C ILE A 3 3.81 -10.65 -16.17
N SER A 4 3.81 -11.14 -17.43
CA SER A 4 4.06 -10.37 -18.65
C SER A 4 2.85 -9.72 -19.33
N ASN A 5 1.66 -9.67 -18.76
CA ASN A 5 0.52 -9.05 -19.45
C ASN A 5 0.33 -7.56 -19.11
N ASP A 6 0.64 -6.73 -20.10
CA ASP A 6 0.22 -5.34 -20.37
C ASP A 6 0.73 -4.17 -19.52
N ILE A 7 1.43 -4.38 -18.40
CA ILE A 7 2.07 -3.29 -17.66
C ILE A 7 3.52 -3.69 -17.40
N GLU A 8 4.47 -3.03 -18.05
CA GLU A 8 5.89 -3.20 -17.72
C GLU A 8 6.15 -2.72 -16.29
N LEU A 9 6.48 -3.64 -15.41
CA LEU A 9 6.92 -3.35 -14.06
C LEU A 9 8.44 -3.21 -14.03
N SER A 10 8.95 -2.28 -13.23
CA SER A 10 10.37 -2.22 -12.92
C SER A 10 10.80 -3.42 -12.07
N GLU A 11 12.11 -3.69 -12.02
CA GLU A 11 12.65 -4.73 -11.15
C GLU A 11 12.27 -4.53 -9.68
N GLU A 12 12.28 -3.27 -9.21
CA GLU A 12 11.84 -2.92 -7.85
C GLU A 12 10.36 -3.30 -7.62
N GLN A 13 9.50 -3.04 -8.59
CA GLN A 13 8.07 -3.36 -8.50
C GLN A 13 7.85 -4.88 -8.56
N ILE A 14 8.57 -5.60 -9.39
CA ILE A 14 8.51 -7.07 -9.44
C ILE A 14 8.94 -7.67 -8.10
N SER A 15 10.04 -7.19 -7.53
CA SER A 15 10.52 -7.61 -6.22
C SER A 15 9.49 -7.31 -5.13
N ALA A 16 8.89 -6.11 -5.14
CA ALA A 16 7.86 -5.71 -4.18
C ALA A 16 6.61 -6.61 -4.24
N VAL A 17 6.14 -6.96 -5.44
CA VAL A 17 5.02 -7.89 -5.64
C VAL A 17 5.35 -9.27 -5.08
N ASN A 18 6.53 -9.80 -5.39
CA ASN A 18 6.96 -11.10 -4.91
C ASN A 18 7.06 -11.16 -3.38
N THR A 19 7.59 -10.11 -2.77
CA THR A 19 7.68 -9.98 -1.30
C THR A 19 6.29 -9.92 -0.68
N ALA A 20 5.39 -9.07 -1.20
CA ALA A 20 4.03 -8.92 -0.68
C ALA A 20 3.20 -10.21 -0.72
N LEU A 21 3.43 -11.08 -1.71
CA LEU A 21 2.72 -12.35 -1.85
C LEU A 21 3.32 -13.51 -1.03
N LYS A 22 4.56 -13.37 -0.58
CA LYS A 22 5.27 -14.42 0.18
C LYS A 22 5.27 -14.19 1.69
N MET A 23 5.29 -12.92 2.09
CA MET A 23 5.45 -12.57 3.51
C MET A 23 4.09 -12.37 4.19
N PRO A 24 3.93 -12.81 5.44
CA PRO A 24 2.69 -12.59 6.21
C PRO A 24 2.38 -11.09 6.37
N ILE A 25 3.43 -10.28 6.56
CA ILE A 25 3.35 -8.83 6.60
C ILE A 25 4.50 -8.24 5.79
N SER A 26 4.21 -7.24 4.98
CA SER A 26 5.21 -6.52 4.19
C SER A 26 4.85 -5.04 4.05
N ILE A 27 5.86 -4.23 3.75
CA ILE A 27 5.70 -2.80 3.55
C ILE A 27 6.21 -2.42 2.17
N ILE A 28 5.46 -1.56 1.47
CA ILE A 28 5.89 -0.94 0.23
C ILE A 28 5.86 0.56 0.43
N THR A 29 7.02 1.19 0.32
CA THR A 29 7.13 2.64 0.46
C THR A 29 7.71 3.29 -0.78
N GLY A 30 7.21 4.47 -1.11
CA GLY A 30 7.71 5.25 -2.24
C GLY A 30 7.05 6.61 -2.31
N GLY A 31 7.77 7.58 -2.84
CA GLY A 31 7.30 8.95 -2.98
C GLY A 31 6.15 9.13 -3.98
N PRO A 32 5.71 10.38 -4.18
CA PRO A 32 4.72 10.70 -5.21
C PRO A 32 5.22 10.28 -6.60
N GLY A 33 4.37 9.58 -7.35
CA GLY A 33 4.74 9.14 -8.70
C GLY A 33 5.59 7.86 -8.78
N ALA A 34 5.93 7.23 -7.66
CA ALA A 34 6.71 5.98 -7.64
C ALA A 34 5.97 4.75 -8.19
N GLY A 35 4.76 4.91 -8.72
CA GLY A 35 4.01 3.80 -9.32
C GLY A 35 3.24 2.93 -8.32
N LYS A 36 3.00 3.40 -7.09
CA LYS A 36 2.23 2.65 -6.07
C LYS A 36 0.86 2.18 -6.58
N THR A 37 0.12 3.03 -7.28
CA THR A 37 -1.20 2.68 -7.83
C THR A 37 -1.11 1.55 -8.86
N THR A 38 -0.13 1.60 -9.77
CA THR A 38 0.14 0.54 -10.75
C THR A 38 0.49 -0.78 -10.05
N LEU A 39 1.26 -0.69 -8.98
CA LEU A 39 1.64 -1.85 -8.19
C LEU A 39 0.44 -2.46 -7.46
N VAL A 40 -0.48 -1.65 -6.90
CA VAL A 40 -1.75 -2.14 -6.32
C VAL A 40 -2.57 -2.89 -7.37
N GLN A 41 -2.70 -2.35 -8.58
CA GLN A 41 -3.40 -3.01 -9.69
C GLN A 41 -2.78 -4.38 -9.99
N ARG A 42 -1.46 -4.44 -10.01
CA ARG A 42 -0.74 -5.69 -10.29
C ARG A 42 -0.88 -6.71 -9.19
N LEU A 43 -0.77 -6.30 -7.92
CA LEU A 43 -1.04 -7.15 -6.77
C LEU A 43 -2.44 -7.75 -6.83
N VAL A 44 -3.45 -6.94 -7.12
CA VAL A 44 -4.85 -7.39 -7.29
C VAL A 44 -4.97 -8.39 -8.44
N SER A 45 -4.35 -8.11 -9.59
CA SER A 45 -4.39 -9.00 -10.75
C SER A 45 -3.79 -10.38 -10.42
N ILE A 46 -2.61 -10.42 -9.82
CA ILE A 46 -1.93 -11.67 -9.48
C ILE A 46 -2.68 -12.41 -8.37
N ALA A 47 -3.13 -11.72 -7.33
CA ALA A 47 -3.89 -12.34 -6.26
C ALA A 47 -5.21 -12.98 -6.77
N LYS A 48 -5.87 -12.35 -7.76
CA LYS A 48 -7.04 -12.96 -8.45
C LYS A 48 -6.66 -14.21 -9.24
N GLN A 49 -5.54 -14.21 -9.96
CA GLN A 49 -5.05 -15.40 -10.68
C GLN A 49 -4.77 -16.56 -9.71
N LEU A 50 -4.27 -16.24 -8.52
CA LEU A 50 -4.06 -17.19 -7.42
C LEU A 50 -5.35 -17.58 -6.70
N LYS A 51 -6.50 -17.03 -7.09
CA LYS A 51 -7.83 -17.25 -6.49
C LYS A 51 -7.89 -16.85 -5.01
N LEU A 52 -7.09 -15.88 -4.59
CA LEU A 52 -7.11 -15.35 -3.23
C LEU A 52 -8.33 -14.45 -3.02
N ILE A 53 -8.92 -14.52 -1.85
CA ILE A 53 -9.95 -13.58 -1.39
C ILE A 53 -9.25 -12.31 -0.93
N ILE A 54 -9.45 -11.22 -1.67
CA ILE A 54 -8.73 -9.95 -1.47
C ILE A 54 -9.59 -8.96 -0.72
N ARG A 55 -8.99 -8.24 0.23
CA ARG A 55 -9.56 -7.02 0.82
C ARG A 55 -8.64 -5.84 0.53
N LEU A 56 -9.25 -4.72 0.22
CA LEU A 56 -8.55 -3.49 -0.14
C LEU A 56 -9.11 -2.35 0.69
N CYS A 57 -8.25 -1.74 1.51
CA CYS A 57 -8.63 -0.71 2.46
C CYS A 57 -7.74 0.53 2.32
N ALA A 58 -8.24 1.66 2.84
CA ALA A 58 -7.47 2.88 3.01
C ALA A 58 -7.91 3.61 4.29
N PRO A 59 -7.08 4.47 4.89
CA PRO A 59 -7.45 5.21 6.10
C PRO A 59 -8.62 6.17 5.88
N THR A 60 -8.75 6.74 4.69
CA THR A 60 -9.75 7.78 4.39
C THR A 60 -10.70 7.38 3.27
N GLY A 61 -11.93 7.92 3.31
CA GLY A 61 -12.92 7.71 2.25
C GLY A 61 -12.46 8.24 0.87
N LYS A 62 -11.66 9.32 0.86
CA LYS A 62 -11.09 9.86 -0.39
C LYS A 62 -10.09 8.88 -1.00
N ALA A 63 -9.20 8.30 -0.20
CA ALA A 63 -8.25 7.30 -0.67
C ALA A 63 -8.96 6.03 -1.16
N ALA A 64 -9.96 5.53 -0.41
CA ALA A 64 -10.75 4.37 -0.83
C ALA A 64 -11.49 4.62 -2.16
N LYS A 65 -12.07 5.82 -2.35
CA LYS A 65 -12.71 6.20 -3.62
C LYS A 65 -11.72 6.25 -4.76
N ARG A 66 -10.52 6.80 -4.54
CA ARG A 66 -9.45 6.86 -5.54
C ARG A 66 -9.02 5.46 -6.01
N LEU A 67 -8.90 4.50 -5.09
CA LEU A 67 -8.64 3.11 -5.45
C LEU A 67 -9.76 2.55 -6.35
N ALA A 68 -11.02 2.90 -6.08
CA ALA A 68 -12.16 2.46 -6.86
C ALA A 68 -12.29 3.12 -8.25
N GLU A 69 -11.43 4.08 -8.61
CA GLU A 69 -11.40 4.65 -9.97
C GLU A 69 -10.90 3.65 -11.01
N THR A 70 -10.11 2.67 -10.59
CA THR A 70 -9.64 1.58 -11.45
C THR A 70 -10.71 0.49 -11.56
N PRO A 71 -11.19 0.14 -12.78
CA PRO A 71 -12.25 -0.84 -12.97
C PRO A 71 -12.00 -2.19 -12.30
N GLU A 72 -10.77 -2.72 -12.41
CA GLU A 72 -10.37 -4.02 -11.84
C GLU A 72 -10.39 -4.01 -10.31
N ILE A 73 -10.17 -2.86 -9.70
CA ILE A 73 -10.18 -2.64 -8.26
C ILE A 73 -11.60 -2.34 -7.77
N LYS A 74 -12.39 -1.60 -8.55
CA LYS A 74 -13.76 -1.21 -8.19
C LYS A 74 -14.63 -2.39 -7.80
N VAL A 75 -14.48 -3.53 -8.48
CA VAL A 75 -15.26 -4.75 -8.20
C VAL A 75 -14.97 -5.33 -6.81
N LEU A 76 -13.81 -5.03 -6.23
CA LEU A 76 -13.44 -5.43 -4.87
C LEU A 76 -14.08 -4.53 -3.79
N LYS A 77 -14.74 -3.44 -4.20
CA LYS A 77 -15.39 -2.47 -3.31
C LYS A 77 -14.45 -1.97 -2.21
N PRO A 78 -13.36 -1.27 -2.57
CA PRO A 78 -12.44 -0.71 -1.58
C PRO A 78 -13.19 0.10 -0.52
N SER A 79 -12.79 -0.05 0.75
CA SER A 79 -13.46 0.59 1.86
C SER A 79 -12.47 1.34 2.76
N THR A 80 -12.98 2.14 3.69
CA THR A 80 -12.12 2.64 4.77
C THR A 80 -11.81 1.51 5.75
N ILE A 81 -10.67 1.61 6.44
CA ILE A 81 -10.30 0.66 7.50
C ILE A 81 -11.42 0.58 8.54
N HIS A 82 -11.93 1.72 9.02
CA HIS A 82 -13.04 1.75 10.00
C HIS A 82 -14.29 1.00 9.51
N LEU A 83 -14.67 1.16 8.24
CA LEU A 83 -15.82 0.44 7.69
C LEU A 83 -15.56 -1.06 7.63
N HIS A 84 -14.33 -1.46 7.31
CA HIS A 84 -13.94 -2.86 7.28
C HIS A 84 -13.95 -3.48 8.69
N LEU A 85 -13.43 -2.75 9.70
CA LEU A 85 -13.48 -3.14 11.11
C LEU A 85 -14.93 -3.33 11.57
N ALA A 86 -15.81 -2.36 11.29
CA ALA A 86 -17.22 -2.46 11.64
C ALA A 86 -17.92 -3.65 10.97
N TYR A 87 -17.62 -3.94 9.70
CA TYR A 87 -18.15 -5.10 8.99
C TYR A 87 -17.63 -6.40 9.60
N ASN A 88 -16.35 -6.49 9.91
CA ASN A 88 -15.73 -7.67 10.49
C ASN A 88 -16.26 -7.99 11.90
N ALA A 89 -16.56 -6.96 12.70
CA ALA A 89 -17.16 -7.12 14.03
C ALA A 89 -18.49 -7.91 13.99
N VAL A 90 -19.25 -7.77 12.88
CA VAL A 90 -20.54 -8.45 12.70
C VAL A 90 -20.39 -9.79 11.99
N LYS A 91 -19.58 -9.87 10.94
CA LYS A 91 -19.56 -11.01 10.01
C LYS A 91 -18.33 -11.89 10.04
N LYS A 92 -17.28 -11.52 10.82
CA LYS A 92 -16.00 -12.24 10.87
C LYS A 92 -15.51 -12.56 9.46
N ASP A 93 -15.17 -11.53 8.73
CA ASP A 93 -14.81 -11.61 7.31
C ASP A 93 -13.59 -12.54 7.10
N LYS A 94 -13.68 -13.40 6.11
CA LYS A 94 -12.58 -14.28 5.72
C LYS A 94 -11.94 -13.74 4.46
N PHE A 95 -10.63 -13.62 4.49
CA PHE A 95 -9.83 -13.21 3.33
C PHE A 95 -8.43 -13.82 3.45
N ASP A 96 -7.73 -13.88 2.32
CA ASP A 96 -6.39 -14.44 2.24
C ASP A 96 -5.33 -13.36 2.10
N PHE A 97 -5.71 -12.20 1.53
CA PHE A 97 -4.78 -11.12 1.24
C PHE A 97 -5.43 -9.75 1.44
N MET A 98 -4.80 -8.93 2.27
CA MET A 98 -5.22 -7.55 2.50
C MET A 98 -4.20 -6.56 1.98
N ILE A 99 -4.67 -5.58 1.21
CA ILE A 99 -3.89 -4.46 0.72
C ILE A 99 -4.39 -3.19 1.41
N VAL A 100 -3.50 -2.46 2.06
CA VAL A 100 -3.81 -1.19 2.72
C VAL A 100 -3.03 -0.09 2.03
N ASP A 101 -3.73 0.78 1.30
CA ASP A 101 -3.13 1.95 0.65
C ASP A 101 -3.13 3.17 1.56
N GLU A 102 -2.23 4.12 1.33
CA GLU A 102 -2.00 5.33 2.15
C GLU A 102 -1.74 4.99 3.63
N ALA A 103 -1.04 3.88 3.90
CA ALA A 103 -0.79 3.38 5.25
C ALA A 103 0.04 4.32 6.14
N SER A 104 0.75 5.29 5.56
CA SER A 104 1.45 6.36 6.28
C SER A 104 0.52 7.26 7.12
N MET A 105 -0.80 7.24 6.85
CA MET A 105 -1.81 8.01 7.60
C MET A 105 -2.43 7.23 8.77
N ILE A 106 -2.02 5.99 9.01
CA ILE A 106 -2.57 5.12 10.06
C ILE A 106 -1.84 5.42 11.37
N ASP A 107 -2.59 5.66 12.44
CA ASP A 107 -2.06 5.75 13.79
C ASP A 107 -1.90 4.37 14.46
N VAL A 108 -1.35 4.36 15.68
CA VAL A 108 -1.05 3.10 16.38
C VAL A 108 -2.32 2.32 16.71
N ASP A 109 -3.35 3.01 17.21
CA ASP A 109 -4.59 2.35 17.64
C ASP A 109 -5.30 1.71 16.46
N LEU A 110 -5.44 2.43 15.35
CA LEU A 110 -6.07 1.93 14.14
C LEU A 110 -5.27 0.76 13.52
N LEU A 111 -3.94 0.80 13.59
CA LEU A 111 -3.12 -0.34 13.12
C LEU A 111 -3.34 -1.57 14.00
N LEU A 112 -3.35 -1.42 15.33
CA LEU A 112 -3.59 -2.54 16.26
C LEU A 112 -4.97 -3.16 16.04
N GLU A 113 -6.02 -2.33 15.90
CA GLU A 113 -7.36 -2.82 15.58
C GLU A 113 -7.37 -3.58 14.25
N LEU A 114 -6.73 -3.04 13.19
CA LEU A 114 -6.63 -3.68 11.89
C LEU A 114 -5.92 -5.03 11.98
N LEU A 115 -4.79 -5.11 12.66
CA LEU A 115 -4.04 -6.36 12.80
C LEU A 115 -4.81 -7.42 13.60
N SER A 116 -5.66 -7.01 14.55
CA SER A 116 -6.46 -7.93 15.36
C SER A 116 -7.52 -8.72 14.58
N ILE A 117 -7.90 -8.21 13.40
CA ILE A 117 -8.91 -8.84 12.54
C ILE A 117 -8.35 -9.65 11.38
N ILE A 118 -7.02 -9.68 11.21
CA ILE A 118 -6.38 -10.47 10.16
C ILE A 118 -6.57 -11.96 10.46
N PRO A 119 -7.19 -12.75 9.56
CA PRO A 119 -7.35 -14.17 9.76
C PRO A 119 -5.99 -14.89 9.80
N GLU A 120 -5.94 -16.00 10.55
CA GLU A 120 -4.76 -16.86 10.55
C GLU A 120 -4.46 -17.37 9.13
N GLY A 121 -3.20 -17.24 8.72
CA GLY A 121 -2.73 -17.61 7.38
C GLY A 121 -2.96 -16.53 6.31
N ALA A 122 -3.67 -15.44 6.60
CA ALA A 122 -3.79 -14.32 5.68
C ALA A 122 -2.55 -13.42 5.70
N SER A 123 -2.27 -12.78 4.58
CA SER A 123 -1.16 -11.83 4.43
C SER A 123 -1.67 -10.38 4.32
N ILE A 124 -0.87 -9.43 4.81
CA ILE A 124 -1.15 -8.01 4.71
C ILE A 124 0.03 -7.25 4.10
N VAL A 125 -0.25 -6.34 3.17
CA VAL A 125 0.72 -5.39 2.64
C VAL A 125 0.28 -3.96 2.95
N LEU A 126 1.17 -3.21 3.60
CA LEU A 126 1.00 -1.80 3.91
C LEU A 126 1.72 -0.97 2.86
N ILE A 127 0.98 -0.14 2.12
CA ILE A 127 1.52 0.69 1.04
C ILE A 127 1.38 2.15 1.44
N GLY A 128 2.47 2.90 1.37
CA GLY A 128 2.45 4.30 1.78
C GLY A 128 3.69 5.08 1.32
N ASP A 129 3.87 6.23 1.90
CA ASP A 129 5.03 7.09 1.68
C ASP A 129 5.60 7.48 3.05
N LYS A 130 6.80 6.99 3.36
CA LYS A 130 7.47 7.26 4.65
C LYS A 130 7.80 8.74 4.89
N ASP A 131 7.86 9.52 3.81
CA ASP A 131 8.20 10.95 3.84
C ASP A 131 6.96 11.86 3.87
N GLN A 132 5.74 11.30 3.86
CA GLN A 132 4.52 12.05 4.10
C GLN A 132 4.39 12.50 5.55
N LEU A 133 3.52 13.51 5.76
CA LEU A 133 3.19 13.97 7.10
C LEU A 133 2.64 12.82 7.96
N PRO A 134 3.02 12.79 9.25
CA PRO A 134 2.54 11.77 10.17
C PRO A 134 1.03 11.86 10.38
N PRO A 135 0.40 10.79 10.92
CA PRO A 135 -0.99 10.82 11.35
C PRO A 135 -1.25 11.99 12.33
N VAL A 136 -2.49 12.49 12.35
CA VAL A 136 -2.90 13.52 13.31
C VAL A 136 -2.99 12.93 14.73
N ALA A 137 -3.33 11.66 14.85
CA ALA A 137 -3.37 10.93 16.11
C ALA A 137 -1.98 10.38 16.50
N SER A 138 -1.90 9.68 17.63
CA SER A 138 -0.63 9.30 18.25
C SER A 138 0.18 8.26 17.45
N GLY A 139 1.47 8.52 17.35
CA GLY A 139 2.46 7.60 16.79
C GLY A 139 2.60 7.66 15.27
N GLN A 140 3.62 6.98 14.76
CA GLN A 140 3.93 6.89 13.33
C GLN A 140 4.23 5.43 12.96
N PRO A 141 3.29 4.49 13.18
CA PRO A 141 3.58 3.06 13.13
C PRO A 141 4.13 2.62 11.78
N PHE A 142 3.70 3.23 10.67
CA PHE A 142 4.24 2.91 9.35
C PHE A 142 5.75 3.20 9.25
N LYS A 143 6.18 4.35 9.76
CA LYS A 143 7.59 4.73 9.78
C LYS A 143 8.39 3.91 10.79
N ASP A 144 7.83 3.72 11.98
CA ASP A 144 8.46 2.93 13.05
C ASP A 144 8.68 1.48 12.61
N LEU A 145 7.73 0.87 11.90
CA LEU A 145 7.87 -0.46 11.33
C LEU A 145 8.97 -0.53 10.27
N ILE A 146 9.11 0.49 9.43
CA ILE A 146 10.19 0.59 8.43
C ILE A 146 11.55 0.69 9.12
N GLU A 147 11.66 1.51 10.17
CA GLU A 147 12.90 1.74 10.91
C GLU A 147 13.27 0.58 11.84
N SER A 148 12.32 -0.24 12.22
CA SER A 148 12.55 -1.42 13.06
C SER A 148 13.38 -2.51 12.39
N GLU A 149 13.42 -2.53 11.05
CA GLU A 149 14.05 -3.57 10.23
C GLU A 149 13.57 -5.00 10.53
N LYS A 150 12.39 -5.14 11.17
CA LYS A 150 11.79 -6.44 11.51
C LYS A 150 10.82 -6.94 10.44
N ILE A 151 10.41 -6.08 9.53
CA ILE A 151 9.45 -6.38 8.46
C ILE A 151 10.13 -6.13 7.11
N GLU A 152 9.82 -6.96 6.13
CA GLU A 152 10.31 -6.79 4.77
C GLU A 152 9.76 -5.51 4.13
N VAL A 153 10.68 -4.63 3.72
CA VAL A 153 10.36 -3.31 3.16
C VAL A 153 10.85 -3.21 1.72
N SER A 154 9.92 -3.05 0.79
CA SER A 154 10.21 -2.73 -0.61
C SER A 154 10.18 -1.23 -0.82
N ARG A 155 11.26 -0.65 -1.32
CA ARG A 155 11.40 0.79 -1.59
C ARG A 155 11.29 1.05 -3.08
N LEU A 156 10.29 1.83 -3.49
CA LEU A 156 10.12 2.25 -4.87
C LEU A 156 10.80 3.61 -5.07
N THR A 157 11.89 3.62 -5.78
CA THR A 157 12.69 4.84 -6.04
C THR A 157 12.35 5.50 -7.38
N GLY A 158 11.72 4.74 -8.30
CA GLY A 158 11.32 5.22 -9.62
C GLY A 158 10.26 6.34 -9.55
N ASN A 159 10.34 7.29 -10.47
CA ASN A 159 9.32 8.32 -10.67
C ASN A 159 8.75 8.18 -12.09
N PHE A 160 7.65 7.43 -12.20
CA PHE A 160 7.03 7.07 -13.49
C PHE A 160 5.95 8.06 -13.96
N ARG A 161 5.61 9.08 -13.16
CA ARG A 161 4.52 10.01 -13.51
C ARG A 161 4.95 11.26 -14.22
N GLN A 162 6.22 11.62 -14.14
CA GLN A 162 6.74 12.84 -14.74
C GLN A 162 8.12 12.56 -15.31
N ASP A 163 8.42 13.20 -16.45
CA ASP A 163 9.78 13.22 -16.98
C ASP A 163 10.77 13.52 -15.86
N GLN A 164 11.87 12.79 -15.81
CA GLN A 164 12.94 12.94 -14.80
C GLN A 164 13.45 14.39 -14.68
N PHE A 165 13.07 15.25 -15.63
CA PHE A 165 13.43 16.66 -15.72
C PHE A 165 12.35 17.63 -15.19
N SER A 166 11.20 17.17 -14.72
CA SER A 166 10.18 18.06 -14.19
C SER A 166 10.72 18.88 -13.00
N LYS A 167 10.57 20.21 -13.10
CA LYS A 167 10.97 21.15 -12.04
C LYS A 167 10.35 20.79 -10.69
N THR A 168 9.08 20.34 -10.68
CA THR A 168 8.35 19.94 -9.46
C THR A 168 9.00 18.75 -8.76
N VAL A 169 9.45 17.73 -9.51
CA VAL A 169 10.11 16.55 -8.94
C VAL A 169 11.48 16.92 -8.39
N LYS A 170 12.24 17.77 -9.10
CA LYS A 170 13.52 18.26 -8.62
C LYS A 170 13.37 19.05 -7.32
N ALA A 171 12.40 19.99 -7.27
CA ALA A 171 12.13 20.77 -6.08
C ALA A 171 11.71 19.88 -4.89
N ALA A 172 10.83 18.91 -5.09
CA ALA A 172 10.43 17.99 -4.04
C ALA A 172 11.62 17.18 -3.49
N ARG A 173 12.51 16.68 -4.35
CA ARG A 173 13.73 15.98 -3.92
C ARG A 173 14.68 16.88 -3.17
N SER A 174 14.91 18.11 -3.63
CA SER A 174 15.76 19.09 -2.95
C SER A 174 15.27 19.37 -1.53
N ILE A 175 13.97 19.55 -1.35
CA ILE A 175 13.36 19.77 -0.02
C ILE A 175 13.60 18.57 0.90
N ILE A 176 13.35 17.33 0.41
CA ILE A 176 13.53 16.10 1.20
C ILE A 176 15.01 15.92 1.60
N THR A 177 15.95 16.28 0.74
CA THR A 177 17.38 16.18 1.02
C THR A 177 17.96 17.38 1.78
N GLY A 178 17.11 18.34 2.19
CA GLY A 178 17.53 19.54 2.92
C GLY A 178 18.26 20.58 2.06
N GLN A 179 18.15 20.49 0.75
CA GLN A 179 18.72 21.47 -0.18
C GLN A 179 17.62 22.44 -0.63
N MET A 180 17.99 23.70 -0.84
CA MET A 180 17.09 24.67 -1.44
C MET A 180 16.78 24.26 -2.89
N PRO A 181 15.50 24.34 -3.34
CA PRO A 181 15.08 23.98 -4.68
C PRO A 181 15.62 24.95 -5.76
#